data_b23fb0c617aa478bc425ef2da8a2a0f8
#
_entry.id   b23fb0c617aa478bc425ef2da8a2a0f8
#
_cell.length_a   1.000
_cell.length_b   1.000
_cell.length_c   1.000
_cell.angle_alpha   90.00
_cell.angle_beta   90.00
_cell.angle_gamma   90.00
#
_symmetry.space_group_name_H-M   'P 1'
#
loop_
_entity.id
_entity.type
_entity.pdbx_description
1 polymer ?
#
loop_
_entity_poly.entity_id
_entity_poly.type
_entity_poly.pdbx_seq_one_letter_code
_entity_poly.pdbx_strand_id
1 'polypeptide(L)'
;MKLRWLILFLFIFSCGYRPILVENKNNFKFNDVKLLGDKQISELILDNLETLRDTNSTNKIEINSFLKSSISSKNKKGDPEIFTLNINSDVTLIKKGKTLKANFSDSITYKNRESKFKLKKYEDKLKSDLISKVSEDITLFLLSTDL
;
A
#
# COMPACT_ATOMS: atom_id res chain seq x y z
N MET A 1 -1.32 39.58 37.41
CA MET A 1 -0.75 39.71 36.04
C MET A 1 0.23 38.62 35.63
N LYS A 2 0.90 37.93 36.54
CA LYS A 2 1.95 36.91 36.23
C LYS A 2 1.39 35.58 35.70
N LEU A 3 0.16 35.17 36.08
CA LEU A 3 -0.45 33.91 35.64
C LEU A 3 -0.89 33.90 34.17
N ARG A 4 -1.24 35.06 33.58
CA ARG A 4 -1.64 35.17 32.16
C ARG A 4 -0.46 34.94 31.21
N TRP A 5 0.75 35.25 31.62
CA TRP A 5 1.96 35.03 30.85
C TRP A 5 2.40 33.56 30.83
N LEU A 6 2.06 32.80 31.89
CA LEU A 6 2.37 31.38 31.99
C LEU A 6 1.54 30.54 31.03
N ILE A 7 0.29 30.96 30.78
CA ILE A 7 -0.61 30.28 29.81
C ILE A 7 -0.15 30.51 28.39
N LEU A 8 0.42 31.66 28.06
CA LEU A 8 0.93 31.95 26.72
C LEU A 8 2.15 31.08 26.35
N PHE A 9 2.95 30.66 27.35
CA PHE A 9 4.13 29.83 27.15
C PHE A 9 3.79 28.36 26.85
N LEU A 10 2.58 27.90 27.22
CA LEU A 10 2.14 26.52 27.02
C LEU A 10 1.77 26.21 25.55
N PHE A 11 1.48 27.24 24.74
CA PHE A 11 1.13 27.07 23.32
C PHE A 11 2.32 26.99 22.37
N ILE A 12 3.56 27.19 22.85
CA ILE A 12 4.77 27.17 22.01
C ILE A 12 5.31 25.76 21.81
N PHE A 13 4.86 24.76 22.57
CA PHE A 13 5.14 23.36 22.32
C PHE A 13 4.19 22.77 21.26
N SER A 14 4.03 23.47 20.15
CA SER A 14 3.43 22.90 18.95
C SER A 14 4.36 21.77 18.51
N CYS A 15 3.90 20.55 18.70
CA CYS A 15 4.56 19.34 18.27
C CYS A 15 4.86 19.48 16.78
N GLY A 16 6.12 19.72 16.43
CA GLY A 16 6.56 19.80 15.06
C GLY A 16 6.39 18.46 14.39
N TYR A 17 5.22 18.22 13.79
CA TYR A 17 5.02 17.10 12.88
C TYR A 17 5.95 17.29 11.68
N ARG A 18 7.08 16.59 11.69
CA ARG A 18 7.93 16.47 10.51
C ARG A 18 7.36 15.36 9.65
N PRO A 19 6.84 15.66 8.46
CA PRO A 19 6.44 14.61 7.55
C PRO A 19 7.66 13.78 7.19
N ILE A 20 7.63 12.49 7.52
CA ILE A 20 8.73 11.53 7.31
C ILE A 20 9.20 11.49 5.84
N LEU A 21 8.33 11.88 4.91
CA LEU A 21 8.61 11.88 3.46
C LEU A 21 9.48 13.05 2.96
N VAL A 22 9.72 14.10 3.77
CA VAL A 22 10.43 15.31 3.28
C VAL A 22 11.94 15.25 3.49
N GLU A 23 12.45 14.43 4.40
CA GLU A 23 13.89 14.36 4.70
C GLU A 23 14.64 13.16 4.11
N ASN A 24 13.95 12.17 3.55
CA ASN A 24 14.62 11.05 2.90
C ASN A 24 15.12 11.46 1.51
N LYS A 25 16.35 11.99 1.46
CA LYS A 25 17.17 12.15 0.23
C LYS A 25 17.54 10.80 -0.42
N ASN A 26 16.91 9.71 -0.01
CA ASN A 26 17.07 8.41 -0.65
C ASN A 26 16.30 8.44 -1.96
N ASN A 27 16.99 8.92 -3.01
CA ASN A 27 16.53 8.85 -4.39
C ASN A 27 16.57 7.38 -4.86
N PHE A 28 15.84 6.50 -4.15
CA PHE A 28 15.69 5.14 -4.64
C PHE A 28 14.98 5.19 -6.00
N LYS A 29 15.59 4.57 -6.99
CA LYS A 29 15.04 4.41 -8.34
C LYS A 29 15.30 2.98 -8.80
N PHE A 30 14.42 2.46 -9.66
CA PHE A 30 14.59 1.16 -10.32
C PHE A 30 14.30 1.27 -11.82
N ASN A 31 14.83 0.33 -12.60
CA ASN A 31 14.57 0.25 -14.04
C ASN A 31 13.98 -1.10 -14.43
N ASP A 32 14.63 -2.18 -14.04
CA ASP A 32 14.22 -3.54 -14.43
C ASP A 32 13.10 -4.04 -13.50
N VAL A 33 11.99 -4.47 -14.11
CA VAL A 33 10.80 -4.90 -13.39
C VAL A 33 10.35 -6.26 -13.87
N LYS A 34 10.10 -7.17 -12.92
CA LYS A 34 9.52 -8.47 -13.18
C LYS A 34 8.20 -8.61 -12.42
N LEU A 35 7.12 -8.83 -13.18
CA LEU A 35 5.78 -9.01 -12.61
C LEU A 35 5.42 -10.50 -12.60
N LEU A 36 4.95 -10.97 -11.46
CA LEU A 36 4.54 -12.36 -11.19
C LEU A 36 3.15 -12.38 -10.55
N GLY A 37 2.60 -13.58 -10.42
CA GLY A 37 1.27 -13.77 -9.82
C GLY A 37 0.14 -13.26 -10.72
N ASP A 38 -0.81 -12.54 -10.16
CA ASP A 38 -1.85 -11.85 -10.91
C ASP A 38 -1.24 -10.60 -11.57
N LYS A 39 -0.97 -10.73 -12.87
CA LYS A 39 -0.31 -9.67 -13.65
C LYS A 39 -1.08 -8.34 -13.59
N GLN A 40 -2.41 -8.38 -13.67
CA GLN A 40 -3.23 -7.17 -13.63
C GLN A 40 -3.06 -6.43 -12.30
N ILE A 41 -3.03 -7.16 -11.18
CA ILE A 41 -2.81 -6.55 -9.86
C ILE A 41 -1.39 -6.01 -9.74
N SER A 42 -0.39 -6.79 -10.19
CA SER A 42 1.02 -6.37 -10.16
C SER A 42 1.29 -5.16 -11.05
N GLU A 43 0.62 -5.03 -12.20
CA GLU A 43 0.68 -3.85 -13.08
C GLU A 43 0.08 -2.62 -12.40
N LEU A 44 -1.09 -2.74 -11.76
CA LEU A 44 -1.70 -1.62 -11.03
C LEU A 44 -0.84 -1.15 -9.84
N ILE A 45 -0.15 -2.07 -9.16
CA ILE A 45 0.83 -1.71 -8.13
C ILE A 45 2.01 -0.97 -8.77
N LEU A 46 2.55 -1.49 -9.89
CA LEU A 46 3.67 -0.87 -10.59
C LEU A 46 3.33 0.56 -11.06
N ASP A 47 2.13 0.79 -11.59
CA ASP A 47 1.66 2.11 -12.02
C ASP A 47 1.71 3.12 -10.87
N ASN A 48 1.37 2.70 -9.66
CA ASN A 48 1.48 3.54 -8.46
C ASN A 48 2.96 3.80 -8.04
N LEU A 49 3.91 2.98 -8.50
CA LEU A 49 5.34 3.13 -8.25
C LEU A 49 6.08 3.87 -9.37
N GLU A 50 5.39 4.35 -10.41
CA GLU A 50 6.00 4.94 -11.62
C GLU A 50 6.92 6.13 -11.30
N THR A 51 6.62 6.89 -10.23
CA THR A 51 7.48 8.00 -9.77
C THR A 51 8.89 7.54 -9.32
N LEU A 52 9.06 6.26 -8.99
CA LEU A 52 10.33 5.65 -8.61
C LEU A 52 11.08 5.02 -9.79
N ARG A 53 10.52 5.07 -10.98
CA ARG A 53 11.12 4.50 -12.18
C ARG A 53 12.15 5.43 -12.79
N ASP A 54 13.30 4.88 -13.20
CA ASP A 54 14.37 5.63 -13.87
C ASP A 54 15.18 4.68 -14.75
N THR A 55 15.22 4.95 -16.04
CA THR A 55 15.93 4.14 -17.05
C THR A 55 17.43 4.04 -16.78
N ASN A 56 18.02 4.98 -16.05
CA ASN A 56 19.44 4.99 -15.69
C ASN A 56 19.75 4.15 -14.44
N SER A 57 18.74 3.69 -13.73
CA SER A 57 18.94 2.87 -12.53
C SER A 57 19.37 1.45 -12.87
N THR A 58 20.24 0.88 -12.05
CA THR A 58 20.65 -0.54 -12.13
C THR A 58 19.89 -1.44 -11.17
N ASN A 59 19.00 -0.86 -10.34
CA ASN A 59 18.21 -1.62 -9.40
C ASN A 59 17.06 -2.35 -10.11
N LYS A 60 16.76 -3.56 -9.62
CA LYS A 60 15.69 -4.40 -10.14
C LYS A 60 14.65 -4.65 -9.05
N ILE A 61 13.38 -4.73 -9.46
CA ILE A 61 12.27 -5.07 -8.58
C ILE A 61 11.47 -6.22 -9.17
N GLU A 62 11.13 -7.21 -8.34
CA GLU A 62 10.18 -8.24 -8.69
C GLU A 62 8.95 -8.06 -7.80
N ILE A 63 7.75 -8.04 -8.39
CA ILE A 63 6.47 -7.88 -7.70
C ILE A 63 5.64 -9.13 -8.00
N ASN A 64 5.25 -9.87 -6.96
CA ASN A 64 4.43 -11.06 -7.05
C ASN A 64 3.16 -10.86 -6.21
N SER A 65 2.07 -10.47 -6.86
CA SER A 65 0.86 -10.05 -6.17
C SER A 65 -0.33 -10.93 -6.48
N PHE A 66 -1.19 -11.11 -5.49
CA PHE A 66 -2.47 -11.81 -5.61
C PHE A 66 -3.55 -11.04 -4.86
N LEU A 67 -4.73 -10.97 -5.48
CA LEU A 67 -5.92 -10.43 -4.84
C LEU A 67 -7.03 -11.48 -4.89
N LYS A 68 -7.54 -11.84 -3.71
CA LYS A 68 -8.54 -12.91 -3.57
C LYS A 68 -9.75 -12.41 -2.78
N SER A 69 -10.95 -12.71 -3.30
CA SER A 69 -12.20 -12.56 -2.58
C SER A 69 -12.63 -13.90 -1.97
N SER A 70 -13.13 -13.87 -0.76
CA SER A 70 -13.67 -15.03 -0.05
C SER A 70 -14.95 -14.68 0.70
N ILE A 71 -15.81 -15.69 0.93
CA ILE A 71 -17.01 -15.55 1.75
C ILE A 71 -16.59 -15.75 3.21
N SER A 72 -16.78 -14.74 4.06
CA SER A 72 -16.46 -14.80 5.48
C SER A 72 -17.66 -15.18 6.34
N SER A 73 -18.89 -14.89 5.90
CA SER A 73 -20.09 -15.25 6.63
C SER A 73 -21.25 -15.51 5.67
N LYS A 74 -22.13 -16.42 6.08
CA LYS A 74 -23.39 -16.73 5.41
C LYS A 74 -24.57 -16.50 6.36
N ASN A 75 -25.71 -16.10 5.80
CA ASN A 75 -26.94 -15.96 6.54
C ASN A 75 -27.55 -17.34 6.91
N LYS A 76 -28.68 -17.35 7.66
CA LYS A 76 -29.37 -18.57 8.08
C LYS A 76 -29.88 -19.43 6.91
N LYS A 77 -29.99 -18.88 5.70
CA LYS A 77 -30.41 -19.57 4.46
C LYS A 77 -29.22 -20.12 3.68
N GLY A 78 -27.98 -19.86 4.11
CA GLY A 78 -26.77 -20.27 3.42
C GLY A 78 -26.25 -19.29 2.38
N ASP A 79 -26.91 -18.13 2.18
CA ASP A 79 -26.48 -17.13 1.21
C ASP A 79 -25.30 -16.32 1.77
N PRO A 80 -24.35 -15.89 0.92
CA PRO A 80 -23.26 -15.03 1.35
C PRO A 80 -23.75 -13.71 1.95
N GLU A 81 -23.29 -13.37 3.14
CA GLU A 81 -23.63 -12.13 3.84
C GLU A 81 -22.45 -11.17 3.94
N ILE A 82 -21.27 -11.72 4.25
CA ILE A 82 -20.02 -10.95 4.40
C ILE A 82 -18.96 -11.57 3.50
N PHE A 83 -18.27 -10.71 2.79
CA PHE A 83 -17.10 -11.04 1.97
C PHE A 83 -15.84 -10.42 2.56
N THR A 84 -14.70 -11.02 2.28
CA THR A 84 -13.38 -10.45 2.56
C THR A 84 -12.56 -10.41 1.27
N LEU A 85 -12.03 -9.25 0.96
CA LEU A 85 -10.97 -9.08 -0.03
C LEU A 85 -9.63 -9.12 0.69
N ASN A 86 -8.70 -9.91 0.18
CA ASN A 86 -7.32 -9.99 0.67
C ASN A 86 -6.39 -9.70 -0.48
N ILE A 87 -5.43 -8.81 -0.27
CA ILE A 87 -4.31 -8.59 -1.16
C ILE A 87 -3.04 -9.08 -0.47
N ASN A 88 -2.17 -9.72 -1.23
CA ASN A 88 -0.84 -10.09 -0.79
C ASN A 88 0.14 -9.76 -1.91
N SER A 89 1.26 -9.14 -1.57
CA SER A 89 2.31 -8.75 -2.50
C SER A 89 3.69 -9.04 -1.92
N ASP A 90 4.40 -9.98 -2.53
CA ASP A 90 5.81 -10.24 -2.24
C ASP A 90 6.67 -9.36 -3.15
N VAL A 91 7.50 -8.54 -2.55
CA VAL A 91 8.41 -7.65 -3.27
C VAL A 91 9.84 -8.09 -3.03
N THR A 92 10.58 -8.29 -4.11
CA THR A 92 12.01 -8.58 -4.08
C THR A 92 12.76 -7.42 -4.73
N LEU A 93 13.59 -6.77 -3.94
CA LEU A 93 14.50 -5.72 -4.41
C LEU A 93 15.91 -6.27 -4.60
N ILE A 94 16.50 -6.04 -5.76
CA ILE A 94 17.90 -6.37 -6.06
C ILE A 94 18.66 -5.07 -6.31
N LYS A 95 19.61 -4.75 -5.41
CA LYS A 95 20.41 -3.51 -5.45
C LYS A 95 21.86 -3.85 -5.14
N LYS A 96 22.78 -3.46 -6.03
CA LYS A 96 24.24 -3.71 -5.86
C LYS A 96 24.60 -5.17 -5.53
N GLY A 97 23.90 -6.13 -6.13
CA GLY A 97 24.11 -7.57 -5.87
C GLY A 97 23.51 -8.10 -4.56
N LYS A 98 22.91 -7.25 -3.74
CA LYS A 98 22.14 -7.65 -2.56
C LYS A 98 20.69 -7.81 -2.90
N THR A 99 20.04 -8.78 -2.24
CA THR A 99 18.60 -9.06 -2.41
C THR A 99 17.89 -8.82 -1.09
N LEU A 100 16.86 -8.00 -1.12
CA LEU A 100 15.92 -7.82 -0.01
C LEU A 100 14.55 -8.30 -0.42
N LYS A 101 13.84 -8.95 0.50
CA LYS A 101 12.47 -9.40 0.32
C LYS A 101 11.59 -8.84 1.42
N ALA A 102 10.41 -8.39 1.03
CA ALA A 102 9.38 -7.94 1.94
C ALA A 102 8.02 -8.45 1.46
N ASN A 103 7.13 -8.73 2.40
CA ASN A 103 5.74 -9.11 2.14
C ASN A 103 4.82 -7.99 2.64
N PHE A 104 3.87 -7.62 1.80
CA PHE A 104 2.84 -6.62 2.10
C PHE A 104 1.47 -7.27 1.93
N SER A 105 0.65 -7.19 2.95
CA SER A 105 -0.69 -7.76 2.91
C SER A 105 -1.68 -6.85 3.61
N ASP A 106 -2.87 -6.75 3.04
CA ASP A 106 -3.99 -6.06 3.65
C ASP A 106 -5.31 -6.76 3.32
N SER A 107 -6.34 -6.48 4.09
CA SER A 107 -7.65 -7.07 3.89
C SER A 107 -8.77 -6.13 4.29
N ILE A 108 -9.91 -6.25 3.59
CA ILE A 108 -11.12 -5.51 3.92
C ILE A 108 -12.34 -6.39 3.83
N THR A 109 -13.20 -6.28 4.84
CA THR A 109 -14.50 -6.97 4.87
C THR A 109 -15.62 -6.03 4.44
N TYR A 110 -16.59 -6.58 3.71
CA TYR A 110 -17.76 -5.82 3.27
C TYR A 110 -19.02 -6.70 3.20
N LYS A 111 -20.15 -6.07 3.37
CA LYS A 111 -21.45 -6.76 3.32
C LYS A 111 -21.92 -6.95 1.90
N ASN A 112 -22.62 -8.07 1.67
CA ASN A 112 -23.36 -8.32 0.44
C ASN A 112 -24.40 -7.21 0.21
N ARG A 113 -24.76 -6.99 -1.05
CA ARG A 113 -25.78 -6.01 -1.46
C ARG A 113 -26.80 -6.70 -2.35
N GLU A 114 -28.05 -6.33 -2.24
CA GLU A 114 -29.14 -6.88 -3.06
C GLU A 114 -28.89 -6.69 -4.56
N SER A 115 -28.41 -5.52 -4.95
CA SER A 115 -28.05 -5.23 -6.33
C SER A 115 -26.62 -5.71 -6.64
N LYS A 116 -26.50 -6.71 -7.51
CA LYS A 116 -25.22 -7.23 -7.99
C LYS A 116 -24.35 -6.16 -8.66
N PHE A 117 -24.98 -5.23 -9.39
CA PHE A 117 -24.28 -4.11 -10.02
C PHE A 117 -23.66 -3.17 -8.98
N LYS A 118 -24.43 -2.79 -7.94
CA LYS A 118 -23.92 -1.95 -6.84
C LYS A 118 -22.85 -2.67 -6.03
N LEU A 119 -22.98 -3.99 -5.84
CA LEU A 119 -21.97 -4.81 -5.19
C LEU A 119 -20.66 -4.78 -5.98
N LYS A 120 -20.72 -5.07 -7.29
CA LYS A 120 -19.54 -5.08 -8.16
C LYS A 120 -18.83 -3.73 -8.17
N LYS A 121 -19.55 -2.62 -8.35
CA LYS A 121 -18.96 -1.27 -8.31
C LYS A 121 -18.29 -0.97 -6.98
N TYR A 122 -18.86 -1.45 -5.88
CA TYR A 122 -18.28 -1.28 -4.55
C TYR A 122 -17.02 -2.11 -4.36
N GLU A 123 -17.04 -3.37 -4.81
CA GLU A 123 -15.86 -4.25 -4.81
C GLU A 123 -14.71 -3.66 -5.62
N ASP A 124 -14.99 -3.12 -6.80
CA ASP A 124 -13.95 -2.53 -7.65
C ASP A 124 -13.31 -1.31 -6.97
N LYS A 125 -14.10 -0.51 -6.24
CA LYS A 125 -13.56 0.57 -5.41
C LYS A 125 -12.67 0.02 -4.29
N LEU A 126 -13.14 -0.97 -3.55
CA LEU A 126 -12.36 -1.57 -2.44
C LEU A 126 -11.05 -2.21 -2.93
N LYS A 127 -11.06 -2.83 -4.12
CA LYS A 127 -9.85 -3.34 -4.76
C LYS A 127 -8.85 -2.22 -5.04
N SER A 128 -9.31 -1.11 -5.61
CA SER A 128 -8.47 0.06 -5.88
C SER A 128 -7.89 0.63 -4.59
N ASP A 129 -8.69 0.75 -3.54
CA ASP A 129 -8.26 1.27 -2.24
C ASP A 129 -7.18 0.36 -1.61
N LEU A 130 -7.35 -0.98 -1.66
CA LEU A 130 -6.36 -1.94 -1.18
C LEU A 130 -5.05 -1.89 -1.97
N ILE A 131 -5.15 -1.82 -3.32
CA ILE A 131 -3.97 -1.72 -4.18
C ILE A 131 -3.20 -0.44 -3.88
N SER A 132 -3.88 0.70 -3.75
CA SER A 132 -3.24 1.98 -3.42
C SER A 132 -2.51 1.92 -2.07
N LYS A 133 -3.14 1.35 -1.05
CA LYS A 133 -2.55 1.22 0.28
C LYS A 133 -1.30 0.33 0.28
N VAL A 134 -1.37 -0.85 -0.35
CA VAL A 134 -0.21 -1.75 -0.47
C VAL A 134 0.90 -1.10 -1.29
N SER A 135 0.57 -0.34 -2.34
CA SER A 135 1.57 0.40 -3.14
C SER A 135 2.26 1.49 -2.32
N GLU A 136 1.52 2.18 -1.42
CA GLU A 136 2.10 3.15 -0.50
C GLU A 136 3.08 2.50 0.47
N ASP A 137 2.71 1.36 1.07
CA ASP A 137 3.57 0.60 1.98
C ASP A 137 4.85 0.11 1.27
N ILE A 138 4.72 -0.37 0.02
CA ILE A 138 5.87 -0.74 -0.84
C ILE A 138 6.74 0.48 -1.11
N THR A 139 6.16 1.64 -1.43
CA THR A 139 6.89 2.88 -1.67
C THR A 139 7.72 3.27 -0.45
N LEU A 140 7.10 3.25 0.74
CA LEU A 140 7.78 3.55 2.00
C LEU A 140 8.94 2.58 2.26
N PHE A 141 8.74 1.29 2.02
CA PHE A 141 9.80 0.29 2.13
C PHE A 141 10.96 0.60 1.18
N LEU A 142 10.68 0.84 -0.10
CA LEU A 142 11.71 1.12 -1.10
C LEU A 142 12.51 2.39 -0.77
N LEU A 143 11.85 3.43 -0.26
CA LEU A 143 12.47 4.69 0.14
C LEU A 143 13.26 4.56 1.46
N SER A 144 12.89 3.64 2.34
CA SER A 144 13.57 3.41 3.61
C SER A 144 14.81 2.52 3.50
N THR A 145 15.03 1.90 2.32
CA THR A 145 16.08 0.89 2.13
C THR A 145 17.42 1.52 1.83
N ASP A 146 18.22 1.74 2.87
CA ASP A 146 19.64 2.10 2.79
C ASP A 146 20.52 0.85 2.57
N LEU A 147 20.89 0.58 1.31
CA LEU A 147 21.79 -0.53 0.93
C LEU A 147 23.07 0.00 0.29
#